data_301c6dd34f70e67ea7c7c5ba5bfd254f
#
_entry.id   301c6dd34f70e67ea7c7c5ba5bfd254f
#
_cell.length_a   1.000
_cell.length_b   1.000
_cell.length_c   1.000
_cell.angle_alpha   90.00
_cell.angle_beta   90.00
_cell.angle_gamma   90.00
#
_symmetry.space_group_name_H-M   'P 1'
#
loop_
_entity.id
_entity.type
_entity.pdbx_description
1 polymer ?
#
loop_
_entity_poly.entity_id
_entity_poly.type
_entity_poly.pdbx_seq_one_letter_code
_entity_poly.pdbx_strand_id
1 'polypeptide(L)'
;IKELNAERVSKGEQPKLVKLAVLLPLACAIGTGSLITKEKEVLLEDNTLEAVFSLPGEIFYPGSSVCACCMLFTLGQPHLKPDGTTRSTFFGYCKDDGFVKKKNLGRVEQFAKDEKGNFTISKWKEIEAEWLDLFERKAVVDGKSAVEKVNADDEWLCEAYMKTDYTKLTADDFQRTLNNYLSYLVKEGNVYENNGGV
;
A
#
# COMPACT_ATOMS: atom_id res chain seq x y z
N ILE A 1 18.90 -2.72 17.93
CA ILE A 1 19.85 -2.03 17.01
C ILE A 1 20.36 -0.74 17.64
N LYS A 2 19.54 0.08 18.27
CA LYS A 2 19.95 1.34 18.91
C LYS A 2 21.07 1.10 19.94
N GLU A 3 20.87 0.19 20.89
CA GLU A 3 21.85 -0.16 21.91
C GLU A 3 23.13 -0.76 21.30
N LEU A 4 22.98 -1.67 20.34
CA LEU A 4 24.11 -2.26 19.61
C LEU A 4 24.95 -1.19 18.90
N ASN A 5 24.28 -0.24 18.24
CA ASN A 5 24.97 0.84 17.55
C ASN A 5 25.63 1.83 18.52
N ALA A 6 25.01 2.12 19.67
CA ALA A 6 25.65 2.92 20.72
C ALA A 6 26.94 2.26 21.23
N GLU A 7 26.94 0.94 21.47
CA GLU A 7 28.12 0.18 21.87
C GLU A 7 29.20 0.18 20.78
N ARG A 8 28.82 -0.02 19.51
CA ARG A 8 29.76 -0.01 18.38
C ARG A 8 30.44 1.35 18.23
N VAL A 9 29.66 2.44 18.27
CA VAL A 9 30.18 3.81 18.18
C VAL A 9 31.13 4.12 19.34
N SER A 10 30.82 3.67 20.55
CA SER A 10 31.75 3.82 21.73
C SER A 10 33.07 3.11 21.53
N LYS A 11 33.11 2.08 20.69
CA LYS A 11 34.32 1.34 20.31
C LYS A 11 35.00 1.87 19.05
N GLY A 12 34.51 2.98 18.47
CA GLY A 12 35.02 3.56 17.21
C GLY A 12 34.61 2.79 15.95
N GLU A 13 33.63 1.89 16.05
CA GLU A 13 33.14 1.11 14.94
C GLU A 13 31.96 1.84 14.23
N GLN A 14 31.76 1.53 12.95
CA GLN A 14 30.62 2.06 12.21
C GLN A 14 29.30 1.43 12.71
N PRO A 15 28.19 2.22 12.75
CA PRO A 15 26.87 1.70 13.04
C PRO A 15 26.48 0.59 12.05
N LYS A 16 25.78 -0.42 12.56
CA LYS A 16 25.22 -1.50 11.75
C LYS A 16 23.82 -1.13 11.29
N LEU A 17 23.56 -1.21 9.99
CA LEU A 17 22.24 -1.09 9.41
C LEU A 17 21.63 -2.48 9.20
N VAL A 18 20.35 -2.62 9.51
CA VAL A 18 19.60 -3.86 9.35
C VAL A 18 18.31 -3.58 8.57
N LYS A 19 18.03 -4.39 7.56
CA LYS A 19 16.74 -4.33 6.86
C LYS A 19 15.72 -5.18 7.60
N LEU A 20 14.54 -4.59 7.84
CA LEU A 20 13.39 -5.23 8.46
C LEU A 20 12.19 -5.12 7.53
N ALA A 21 11.59 -6.25 7.19
CA ALA A 21 10.25 -6.30 6.57
C ALA A 21 9.25 -6.80 7.62
N VAL A 22 8.15 -6.08 7.78
CA VAL A 22 7.13 -6.41 8.77
C VAL A 22 5.74 -6.31 8.16
N LEU A 23 4.90 -7.32 8.44
CA LEU A 23 3.48 -7.31 8.10
C LEU A 23 2.70 -6.75 9.29
N LEU A 24 1.93 -5.70 9.04
CA LEU A 24 1.14 -5.02 10.07
C LEU A 24 -0.32 -4.86 9.59
N PRO A 25 -1.27 -4.79 10.52
CA PRO A 25 -2.63 -4.36 10.19
C PRO A 25 -2.62 -2.98 9.52
N LEU A 26 -3.48 -2.78 8.53
CA LEU A 26 -3.60 -1.54 7.79
C LEU A 26 -3.82 -0.32 8.72
N ALA A 27 -4.51 -0.53 9.84
CA ALA A 27 -4.74 0.50 10.85
C ALA A 27 -3.44 1.13 11.39
N CYS A 28 -2.33 0.40 11.43
CA CYS A 28 -1.03 0.93 11.85
C CYS A 28 -0.47 1.97 10.86
N ALA A 29 -0.85 1.87 9.60
CA ALA A 29 -0.41 2.78 8.54
C ALA A 29 -1.31 4.03 8.46
N ILE A 30 -2.64 3.86 8.51
CA ILE A 30 -3.61 4.96 8.35
C ILE A 30 -3.89 5.73 9.62
N GLY A 31 -3.56 5.18 10.78
CA GLY A 31 -3.88 5.80 12.06
C GLY A 31 -3.17 7.15 12.24
N THR A 32 -3.95 8.18 12.62
CA THR A 32 -3.51 9.54 12.95
C THR A 32 -3.87 9.92 14.39
N GLY A 33 -4.32 8.96 15.19
CA GLY A 33 -4.57 9.18 16.62
C GLY A 33 -3.26 9.38 17.40
N SER A 34 -3.29 10.20 18.47
CA SER A 34 -2.12 10.63 19.23
C SER A 34 -1.16 9.49 19.65
N LEU A 35 -1.69 8.31 19.96
CA LEU A 35 -0.87 7.15 20.33
C LEU A 35 -0.12 6.60 19.10
N ILE A 36 -0.80 6.42 17.98
CA ILE A 36 -0.18 5.88 16.75
C ILE A 36 0.84 6.86 16.19
N THR A 37 0.54 8.14 16.15
CA THR A 37 1.50 9.19 15.74
C THR A 37 2.75 9.14 16.60
N LYS A 38 2.61 9.05 17.93
CA LYS A 38 3.76 8.95 18.81
C LYS A 38 4.62 7.71 18.55
N GLU A 39 4.02 6.57 18.31
CA GLU A 39 4.76 5.34 17.95
C GLU A 39 5.46 5.48 16.58
N LYS A 40 4.83 6.13 15.61
CA LYS A 40 5.45 6.46 14.32
C LYS A 40 6.65 7.42 14.50
N GLU A 41 6.53 8.44 15.35
CA GLU A 41 7.63 9.36 15.68
C GLU A 41 8.84 8.58 16.21
N VAL A 42 8.63 7.75 17.25
CA VAL A 42 9.69 6.93 17.85
C VAL A 42 10.34 6.00 16.82
N LEU A 43 9.55 5.40 15.92
CA LEU A 43 10.08 4.57 14.85
C LEU A 43 10.97 5.37 13.89
N LEU A 44 10.57 6.57 13.50
CA LEU A 44 11.29 7.40 12.53
C LEU A 44 12.52 8.10 13.11
N GLU A 45 12.58 8.31 14.43
CA GLU A 45 13.76 8.87 15.11
C GLU A 45 15.01 8.03 14.89
N ASP A 46 14.89 6.72 14.96
CA ASP A 46 16.02 5.79 14.90
C ASP A 46 16.10 4.97 13.60
N ASN A 47 15.05 4.99 12.78
CA ASN A 47 14.91 4.13 11.63
C ASN A 47 14.34 4.86 10.41
N THR A 48 14.69 4.38 9.23
CA THR A 48 14.15 4.89 7.96
C THR A 48 13.02 4.00 7.47
N LEU A 49 11.85 4.58 7.19
CA LEU A 49 10.77 3.92 6.45
C LEU A 49 11.14 3.94 4.97
N GLU A 50 11.55 2.79 4.44
CA GLU A 50 12.01 2.64 3.06
C GLU A 50 10.88 2.47 2.07
N ALA A 51 9.89 1.64 2.46
CA ALA A 51 8.73 1.36 1.62
C ALA A 51 7.53 0.89 2.43
N VAL A 52 6.34 1.12 1.86
CA VAL A 52 5.08 0.54 2.34
C VAL A 52 4.32 -0.04 1.14
N PHE A 53 3.89 -1.29 1.26
CA PHE A 53 3.10 -1.98 0.25
C PHE A 53 1.70 -2.25 0.81
N SER A 54 0.68 -1.71 0.16
CA SER A 54 -0.73 -2.05 0.42
C SER A 54 -1.00 -3.44 -0.17
N LEU A 55 -1.33 -4.40 0.68
CA LEU A 55 -1.49 -5.80 0.27
C LEU A 55 -2.95 -6.14 -0.09
N PRO A 56 -3.20 -7.27 -0.80
CA PRO A 56 -4.54 -7.74 -1.08
C PRO A 56 -5.35 -7.94 0.19
N GLY A 57 -6.62 -7.51 0.18
CA GLY A 57 -7.50 -7.60 1.37
C GLY A 57 -7.77 -9.02 1.85
N GLU A 58 -7.53 -10.02 1.00
CA GLU A 58 -7.77 -11.43 1.29
C GLU A 58 -6.50 -12.24 1.49
N ILE A 59 -5.35 -11.57 1.73
CA ILE A 59 -4.04 -12.25 1.80
C ILE A 59 -4.00 -13.37 2.87
N PHE A 60 -4.75 -13.22 3.95
CA PHE A 60 -4.83 -14.20 5.04
C PHE A 60 -6.04 -15.12 5.00
N TYR A 61 -6.84 -15.08 3.90
CA TYR A 61 -8.00 -15.97 3.77
C TYR A 61 -7.56 -17.44 3.65
N PRO A 62 -8.24 -18.40 4.33
CA PRO A 62 -9.47 -18.25 5.11
C PRO A 62 -9.27 -17.93 6.60
N GLY A 63 -8.03 -17.83 7.08
CA GLY A 63 -7.73 -17.71 8.51
C GLY A 63 -8.10 -16.37 9.12
N SER A 64 -8.05 -15.27 8.34
CA SER A 64 -8.37 -13.93 8.80
C SER A 64 -8.90 -13.07 7.66
N SER A 65 -9.71 -12.05 8.01
CA SER A 65 -10.15 -10.98 7.10
C SER A 65 -9.43 -9.64 7.33
N VAL A 66 -8.35 -9.64 8.11
CA VAL A 66 -7.59 -8.43 8.39
C VAL A 66 -6.89 -7.96 7.13
N CYS A 67 -7.13 -6.71 6.74
CA CYS A 67 -6.34 -6.04 5.72
C CYS A 67 -4.97 -5.66 6.29
N ALA A 68 -3.92 -5.91 5.54
CA ALA A 68 -2.54 -5.70 5.96
C ALA A 68 -1.74 -4.84 4.98
N CYS A 69 -0.67 -4.27 5.48
CA CYS A 69 0.40 -3.69 4.70
C CYS A 69 1.73 -4.36 5.05
N CYS A 70 2.69 -4.29 4.14
CA CYS A 70 4.08 -4.65 4.40
C CYS A 70 4.90 -3.36 4.49
N MET A 71 5.58 -3.15 5.61
CA MET A 71 6.49 -2.03 5.79
C MET A 71 7.94 -2.51 5.78
N LEU A 72 8.79 -1.79 5.06
CA LEU A 72 10.23 -2.01 5.05
C LEU A 72 10.94 -0.89 5.78
N PHE A 73 11.77 -1.25 6.72
CA PHE A 73 12.60 -0.30 7.47
C PHE A 73 14.09 -0.59 7.28
N THR A 74 14.88 0.48 7.28
CA THR A 74 16.30 0.41 7.60
C THR A 74 16.49 0.81 9.05
N LEU A 75 16.79 -0.17 9.90
CA LEU A 75 17.01 0.05 11.33
C LEU A 75 18.41 0.64 11.57
N GLY A 76 18.49 1.57 12.52
CA GLY A 76 19.71 2.25 12.88
C GLY A 76 20.10 3.42 11.97
N GLN A 77 19.17 3.88 11.13
CA GLN A 77 19.31 5.06 10.32
C GLN A 77 18.07 5.97 10.49
N PRO A 78 18.20 7.15 11.11
CA PRO A 78 17.08 8.08 11.24
C PRO A 78 16.41 8.41 9.91
N HIS A 79 15.08 8.59 9.92
CA HIS A 79 14.34 8.99 8.73
C HIS A 79 14.66 10.44 8.32
N LEU A 80 14.88 11.30 9.32
CA LEU A 80 15.40 12.65 9.10
C LEU A 80 16.92 12.58 8.90
N LYS A 81 17.41 13.18 7.81
CA LYS A 81 18.85 13.29 7.54
C LYS A 81 19.49 14.36 8.43
N PRO A 82 20.83 14.33 8.59
CA PRO A 82 21.56 15.36 9.34
C PRO A 82 21.39 16.79 8.81
N ASP A 83 21.07 16.93 7.51
CA ASP A 83 20.79 18.22 6.86
C ASP A 83 19.36 18.76 7.10
N GLY A 84 18.55 18.05 7.89
CA GLY A 84 17.17 18.41 8.20
C GLY A 84 16.17 17.97 7.12
N THR A 85 16.60 17.29 6.05
CA THR A 85 15.67 16.79 5.02
C THR A 85 15.13 15.40 5.35
N THR A 86 13.84 15.19 5.13
CA THR A 86 13.18 13.87 5.28
C THR A 86 13.59 12.96 4.11
N ARG A 87 13.85 11.69 4.41
CA ARG A 87 14.09 10.65 3.40
C ARG A 87 12.78 10.32 2.69
N SER A 88 12.89 9.94 1.43
CA SER A 88 11.71 9.52 0.65
C SER A 88 11.36 8.07 0.97
N THR A 89 10.07 7.79 1.02
CA THR A 89 9.46 6.46 1.17
C THR A 89 8.81 6.05 -0.14
N PHE A 90 9.02 4.82 -0.57
CA PHE A 90 8.31 4.23 -1.69
C PHE A 90 6.98 3.64 -1.23
N PHE A 91 5.91 3.88 -1.98
CA PHE A 91 4.58 3.34 -1.74
C PHE A 91 4.14 2.48 -2.94
N GLY A 92 3.80 1.22 -2.68
CA GLY A 92 3.34 0.27 -3.69
C GLY A 92 1.89 -0.15 -3.47
N TYR A 93 1.05 -0.08 -4.52
CA TYR A 93 -0.34 -0.53 -4.49
C TYR A 93 -0.43 -1.98 -4.98
N CYS A 94 -0.14 -2.91 -4.09
CA CYS A 94 -0.02 -4.33 -4.38
C CYS A 94 -1.31 -5.10 -4.05
N LYS A 95 -2.46 -4.67 -4.59
CA LYS A 95 -3.78 -5.27 -4.29
C LYS A 95 -4.09 -6.52 -5.11
N ASP A 96 -3.43 -6.73 -6.24
CA ASP A 96 -3.48 -7.98 -6.99
C ASP A 96 -2.16 -8.74 -6.80
N ASP A 97 -2.26 -10.00 -6.47
CA ASP A 97 -1.12 -10.90 -6.31
C ASP A 97 -1.27 -12.19 -7.15
N GLY A 98 -2.21 -12.17 -8.08
CA GLY A 98 -2.46 -13.32 -8.94
C GLY A 98 -3.14 -14.51 -8.26
N PHE A 99 -3.67 -14.35 -7.06
CA PHE A 99 -4.46 -15.37 -6.37
C PHE A 99 -5.92 -14.96 -6.29
N VAL A 100 -6.80 -15.93 -6.40
CA VAL A 100 -8.25 -15.74 -6.24
C VAL A 100 -8.81 -16.62 -5.13
N LYS A 101 -9.76 -16.07 -4.40
CA LYS A 101 -10.51 -16.79 -3.39
C LYS A 101 -11.47 -17.79 -4.03
N LYS A 102 -11.37 -19.05 -3.63
CA LYS A 102 -12.33 -20.09 -4.02
C LYS A 102 -12.94 -20.71 -2.79
N LYS A 103 -14.26 -20.91 -2.84
CA LYS A 103 -15.01 -21.58 -1.76
C LYS A 103 -14.38 -22.96 -1.49
N ASN A 104 -14.16 -23.27 -0.23
CA ASN A 104 -13.58 -24.53 0.28
C ASN A 104 -12.13 -24.83 -0.14
N LEU A 105 -11.49 -24.00 -0.97
CA LEU A 105 -10.10 -24.20 -1.44
C LEU A 105 -9.14 -23.13 -0.92
N GLY A 106 -9.64 -22.06 -0.30
CA GLY A 106 -8.80 -20.95 0.11
C GLY A 106 -8.43 -20.04 -1.05
N ARG A 107 -7.21 -19.53 -1.04
CA ARG A 107 -6.63 -18.72 -2.12
C ARG A 107 -5.92 -19.64 -3.11
N VAL A 108 -6.30 -19.53 -4.36
CA VAL A 108 -5.81 -20.40 -5.44
C VAL A 108 -5.06 -19.54 -6.45
N GLU A 109 -3.84 -19.94 -6.75
CA GLU A 109 -2.99 -19.31 -7.74
C GLU A 109 -3.61 -19.32 -9.14
N GLN A 110 -3.50 -18.19 -9.83
CA GLN A 110 -3.91 -18.04 -11.22
C GLN A 110 -2.72 -18.21 -12.16
N PHE A 111 -2.97 -18.90 -13.26
CA PHE A 111 -1.99 -19.10 -14.31
C PHE A 111 -2.50 -18.46 -15.61
N ALA A 112 -1.60 -17.87 -16.37
CA ALA A 112 -1.88 -17.50 -17.74
C ALA A 112 -2.12 -18.76 -18.59
N LYS A 113 -2.88 -18.63 -19.67
CA LYS A 113 -3.12 -19.71 -20.63
C LYS A 113 -2.58 -19.32 -22.00
N ASP A 114 -1.96 -20.26 -22.69
CA ASP A 114 -1.58 -20.10 -24.08
C ASP A 114 -2.81 -20.14 -25.01
N GLU A 115 -2.59 -19.91 -26.29
CA GLU A 115 -3.65 -19.97 -27.32
C GLU A 115 -4.33 -21.34 -27.42
N LYS A 116 -3.68 -22.40 -26.95
CA LYS A 116 -4.19 -23.79 -26.93
C LYS A 116 -4.90 -24.12 -25.62
N GLY A 117 -4.96 -23.16 -24.67
CA GLY A 117 -5.59 -23.32 -23.35
C GLY A 117 -4.75 -24.04 -22.30
N ASN A 118 -3.47 -24.31 -22.55
CA ASN A 118 -2.57 -24.88 -21.56
C ASN A 118 -2.12 -23.82 -20.57
N PHE A 119 -1.99 -24.21 -19.30
CA PHE A 119 -1.43 -23.34 -18.28
C PHE A 119 0.05 -23.07 -18.58
N THR A 120 0.43 -21.79 -18.48
CA THR A 120 1.78 -21.33 -18.74
C THR A 120 2.43 -20.80 -17.45
N ILE A 121 2.65 -19.51 -17.35
CA ILE A 121 3.32 -18.87 -16.22
C ILE A 121 2.30 -18.49 -15.16
N SER A 122 2.68 -18.62 -13.88
CA SER A 122 1.93 -18.06 -12.76
C SER A 122 1.79 -16.56 -12.92
N LYS A 123 0.57 -16.02 -12.74
CA LYS A 123 0.36 -14.58 -12.73
C LYS A 123 1.16 -13.90 -11.60
N TRP A 124 1.35 -14.59 -10.48
CA TRP A 124 2.17 -14.10 -9.39
C TRP A 124 3.58 -13.76 -9.84
N LYS A 125 4.20 -14.59 -10.70
CA LYS A 125 5.57 -14.34 -11.16
C LYS A 125 5.73 -13.05 -11.96
N GLU A 126 4.73 -12.71 -12.77
CA GLU A 126 4.71 -11.45 -13.51
C GLU A 126 4.50 -10.26 -12.57
N ILE A 127 3.55 -10.39 -11.64
CA ILE A 127 3.23 -9.36 -10.65
C ILE A 127 4.41 -9.11 -9.70
N GLU A 128 5.05 -10.18 -9.20
CA GLU A 128 6.24 -10.10 -8.36
C GLU A 128 7.37 -9.34 -9.07
N ALA A 129 7.64 -9.69 -10.33
CA ALA A 129 8.68 -9.04 -11.12
C ALA A 129 8.37 -7.53 -11.32
N GLU A 130 7.12 -7.18 -11.59
CA GLU A 130 6.70 -5.78 -11.69
C GLU A 130 6.89 -5.03 -10.36
N TRP A 131 6.48 -5.60 -9.23
CA TRP A 131 6.61 -4.95 -7.93
C TRP A 131 8.07 -4.72 -7.54
N LEU A 132 8.93 -5.71 -7.79
CA LEU A 132 10.36 -5.60 -7.53
C LEU A 132 10.99 -4.51 -8.41
N ASP A 133 10.69 -4.50 -9.70
CA ASP A 133 11.20 -3.49 -10.64
C ASP A 133 10.76 -2.07 -10.24
N LEU A 134 9.48 -1.87 -9.91
CA LEU A 134 8.96 -0.57 -9.45
C LEU A 134 9.67 -0.11 -8.17
N PHE A 135 9.86 -1.03 -7.22
CA PHE A 135 10.53 -0.73 -5.95
C PHE A 135 12.01 -0.43 -6.13
N GLU A 136 12.75 -1.23 -6.90
CA GLU A 136 14.19 -1.04 -7.13
C GLU A 136 14.47 0.30 -7.82
N ARG A 137 13.70 0.66 -8.83
CA ARG A 137 13.83 1.92 -9.55
C ARG A 137 13.18 3.11 -8.86
N LYS A 138 12.43 2.88 -7.77
CA LYS A 138 11.59 3.91 -7.12
C LYS A 138 10.69 4.61 -8.15
N ALA A 139 10.14 3.86 -9.07
CA ALA A 139 9.32 4.38 -10.15
C ALA A 139 7.96 4.83 -9.63
N VAL A 140 7.47 5.98 -10.13
CA VAL A 140 6.13 6.50 -9.86
C VAL A 140 5.26 6.19 -11.06
N VAL A 141 4.22 5.37 -10.84
CA VAL A 141 3.29 4.93 -11.89
C VAL A 141 1.86 5.10 -11.39
N ASP A 142 1.04 5.80 -12.17
CA ASP A 142 -0.36 6.05 -11.85
C ASP A 142 -1.12 4.74 -11.61
N GLY A 143 -1.86 4.67 -10.51
CA GLY A 143 -2.58 3.47 -10.08
C GLY A 143 -1.73 2.35 -9.49
N LYS A 144 -0.40 2.50 -9.37
CA LYS A 144 0.50 1.43 -8.91
C LYS A 144 1.47 1.86 -7.82
N SER A 145 2.07 3.05 -7.92
CA SER A 145 3.13 3.44 -7.00
C SER A 145 3.28 4.95 -6.86
N ALA A 146 3.83 5.36 -5.72
CA ALA A 146 4.20 6.73 -5.42
C ALA A 146 5.53 6.78 -4.64
N VAL A 147 6.17 7.94 -4.61
CA VAL A 147 7.34 8.22 -3.77
C VAL A 147 7.13 9.56 -3.10
N GLU A 148 7.08 9.55 -1.77
CA GLU A 148 6.81 10.75 -0.98
C GLU A 148 7.70 10.84 0.24
N LYS A 149 7.80 12.05 0.79
CA LYS A 149 8.45 12.34 2.08
C LYS A 149 7.38 12.41 3.14
N VAL A 150 7.38 11.44 4.04
CA VAL A 150 6.34 11.33 5.08
C VAL A 150 6.89 11.52 6.47
N ASN A 151 6.04 12.00 7.36
CA ASN A 151 6.27 12.15 8.78
C ASN A 151 5.32 11.23 9.58
N ALA A 152 5.35 11.32 10.89
CA ALA A 152 4.51 10.51 11.76
C ALA A 152 3.02 10.86 11.68
N ASP A 153 2.69 12.10 11.38
CA ASP A 153 1.29 12.57 11.25
C ASP A 153 0.64 12.16 9.91
N ASP A 154 1.43 11.71 8.95
CA ASP A 154 0.95 11.34 7.63
C ASP A 154 0.39 9.91 7.61
N GLU A 155 -0.49 9.62 6.65
CA GLU A 155 -0.82 8.25 6.30
C GLU A 155 0.36 7.57 5.59
N TRP A 156 0.61 6.30 5.93
CA TRP A 156 1.70 5.52 5.34
C TRP A 156 1.15 4.46 4.37
N LEU A 157 0.29 4.87 3.44
CA LEU A 157 -0.30 4.00 2.41
C LEU A 157 -0.17 4.59 1.02
N CYS A 158 -0.06 3.72 0.04
CA CYS A 158 0.02 4.11 -1.37
C CYS A 158 -1.23 4.88 -1.82
N GLU A 159 -2.40 4.49 -1.31
CA GLU A 159 -3.69 5.08 -1.65
C GLU A 159 -3.78 6.58 -1.34
N ALA A 160 -2.99 7.08 -0.38
CA ALA A 160 -2.95 8.50 -0.03
C ALA A 160 -2.18 9.36 -1.05
N TYR A 161 -1.27 8.75 -1.81
CA TYR A 161 -0.30 9.48 -2.65
C TYR A 161 -0.35 9.14 -4.13
N MET A 162 -0.74 7.92 -4.49
CA MET A 162 -0.78 7.52 -5.89
C MET A 162 -1.86 8.29 -6.66
N LYS A 163 -1.56 8.66 -7.88
CA LYS A 163 -2.56 9.19 -8.80
C LYS A 163 -3.43 8.05 -9.33
N THR A 164 -4.71 8.33 -9.52
CA THR A 164 -5.63 7.36 -10.11
C THR A 164 -5.31 7.17 -11.60
N ASP A 165 -5.20 5.93 -12.02
CA ASP A 165 -5.10 5.60 -13.44
C ASP A 165 -6.48 5.69 -14.10
N TYR A 166 -6.69 6.75 -14.86
CA TYR A 166 -7.94 6.97 -15.61
C TYR A 166 -7.93 6.37 -17.01
N THR A 167 -6.81 5.79 -17.47
CA THR A 167 -6.69 5.29 -18.84
C THR A 167 -7.59 4.10 -19.15
N LYS A 168 -8.01 3.40 -18.12
CA LYS A 168 -8.90 2.23 -18.22
C LYS A 168 -10.38 2.56 -18.07
N LEU A 169 -10.72 3.81 -17.72
CA LEU A 169 -12.11 4.22 -17.56
C LEU A 169 -12.75 4.50 -18.91
N THR A 170 -13.93 3.94 -19.11
CA THR A 170 -14.74 4.13 -20.29
C THR A 170 -15.96 5.02 -20.00
N ALA A 171 -16.61 5.56 -21.03
CA ALA A 171 -17.87 6.27 -20.89
C ALA A 171 -18.96 5.41 -20.21
N ASP A 172 -18.95 4.10 -20.47
CA ASP A 172 -19.89 3.14 -19.86
C ASP A 172 -19.65 3.00 -18.34
N ASP A 173 -18.42 3.11 -17.86
CA ASP A 173 -18.13 3.07 -16.42
C ASP A 173 -18.70 4.30 -15.71
N PHE A 174 -18.58 5.48 -16.31
CA PHE A 174 -19.20 6.69 -15.80
C PHE A 174 -20.73 6.59 -15.83
N GLN A 175 -21.31 6.12 -16.93
CA GLN A 175 -22.74 5.95 -17.06
C GLN A 175 -23.29 4.94 -16.04
N ARG A 176 -22.59 3.84 -15.81
CA ARG A 176 -22.97 2.85 -14.80
C ARG A 176 -22.93 3.45 -13.39
N THR A 177 -21.89 4.22 -13.07
CA THR A 177 -21.77 4.90 -11.78
C THR A 177 -22.91 5.91 -11.58
N LEU A 178 -23.22 6.69 -12.60
CA LEU A 178 -24.35 7.64 -12.58
C LEU A 178 -25.68 6.92 -12.35
N ASN A 179 -25.92 5.84 -13.07
CA ASN A 179 -27.16 5.05 -12.94
C ASN A 179 -27.29 4.44 -11.54
N ASN A 180 -26.18 3.96 -10.96
CA ASN A 180 -26.17 3.43 -9.60
C ASN A 180 -26.48 4.53 -8.57
N TYR A 181 -25.92 5.72 -8.76
CA TYR A 181 -26.20 6.88 -7.89
C TYR A 181 -27.66 7.34 -7.99
N LEU A 182 -28.20 7.43 -9.19
CA LEU A 182 -29.60 7.79 -9.41
C LEU A 182 -30.55 6.74 -8.79
N SER A 183 -30.20 5.45 -8.92
CA SER A 183 -30.96 4.36 -8.29
C SER A 183 -30.91 4.43 -6.77
N TYR A 184 -29.77 4.81 -6.20
CA TYR A 184 -29.63 5.06 -4.78
C TYR A 184 -30.51 6.23 -4.32
N LEU A 185 -30.48 7.37 -5.01
CA LEU A 185 -31.31 8.52 -4.67
C LEU A 185 -32.80 8.20 -4.69
N VAL A 186 -33.25 7.45 -5.69
CA VAL A 186 -34.65 6.99 -5.79
C VAL A 186 -35.00 6.08 -4.61
N LYS A 187 -34.10 5.15 -4.25
CA LYS A 187 -34.32 4.21 -3.16
C LYS A 187 -34.38 4.88 -1.79
N GLU A 188 -33.58 5.93 -1.58
CA GLU A 188 -33.56 6.71 -0.32
C GLU A 188 -34.70 7.74 -0.26
N GLY A 189 -35.61 7.79 -1.25
CA GLY A 189 -36.73 8.72 -1.29
C GLY A 189 -36.33 10.17 -1.62
N ASN A 190 -35.06 10.42 -1.97
CA ASN A 190 -34.59 11.72 -2.45
C ASN A 190 -34.99 11.94 -3.93
N VAL A 191 -36.25 11.82 -4.22
CA VAL A 191 -36.79 12.26 -5.49
C VAL A 191 -36.85 13.78 -5.41
N TYR A 192 -36.12 14.48 -6.28
CA TYR A 192 -36.26 15.92 -6.41
C TYR A 192 -37.74 16.23 -6.71
N GLU A 193 -38.47 16.80 -5.76
CA GLU A 193 -39.68 17.52 -6.04
C GLU A 193 -39.28 18.68 -6.94
N ASN A 194 -39.62 18.57 -8.21
CA ASN A 194 -39.60 19.69 -9.14
C ASN A 194 -40.64 20.70 -8.63
N ASN A 195 -40.26 21.58 -7.73
CA ASN A 195 -41.03 22.77 -7.44
C ASN A 195 -40.96 23.66 -8.69
N GLY A 196 -41.77 23.31 -9.67
CA GLY A 196 -42.17 24.20 -10.75
C GLY A 196 -42.86 25.41 -10.16
N GLY A 197 -42.06 26.40 -9.78
CA GLY A 197 -42.55 27.75 -9.50
C GLY A 197 -42.91 28.40 -10.83
N VAL A 198 -44.18 28.73 -10.99
CA VAL A 198 -44.77 29.62 -11.98
C VAL A 198 -44.11 30.97 -11.93
#